data_f4254863790ca4fe723a24aa0154c6a8
#
_entry.id   f4254863790ca4fe723a24aa0154c6a8
#
_cell.length_a   1.000
_cell.length_b   1.000
_cell.length_c   1.000
_cell.angle_alpha   90.00
_cell.angle_beta   90.00
_cell.angle_gamma   90.00
#
_symmetry.space_group_name_H-M   'P 1'
#
loop_
_entity.id
_entity.type
_entity.pdbx_description
1 polymer ?
#
loop_
_entity_poly.entity_id
_entity_poly.type
_entity_poly.pdbx_seq_one_letter_code
_entity_poly.pdbx_strand_id
1 'polypeptide(L)'
;MLNYIDLLNKYDQQHLFKYIEMAPTEEKKEKFISEIEKVDFEKLRNLYKLSHQNFENVMKAVILEHIKVFDKSRFSDDERNDILSIGKKIIENNEYAVVTMAGGQGTRLGHKGPKGSFVLNVKPEPKSLFQIIAENLIRENNEYGVILNWYIMTSTENNDETVKFFADNNYFGYNKDYIKFFKQGNLPLLSEDGKLVVNHDFDIKYAASGNGTIYKAMLNDGIIDDMKKNGIKYIFIGAVDNALLNMVDPMLVGLNKKRGTEIASKTIIKNSPNEKVGVFCKKNGKPGVIEYSEMPESLIDEVDENGDLLYGESHIMCNLYTIDAIEKIANVDLPYHSAHK
;
A
#
# COMPACT_ATOMS: atom_id res chain seq x y z
N MET A 1 33.65 0.03 10.10
CA MET A 1 32.82 -0.29 8.91
C MET A 1 33.70 -1.06 7.93
N LEU A 2 33.16 -2.08 7.28
CA LEU A 2 33.83 -2.73 6.16
C LEU A 2 33.90 -1.71 5.01
N ASN A 3 35.03 -1.64 4.30
CA ASN A 3 35.12 -0.83 3.10
C ASN A 3 34.30 -1.48 1.97
N TYR A 4 34.03 -0.77 0.87
CA TYR A 4 33.23 -1.30 -0.23
C TYR A 4 33.82 -2.58 -0.84
N ILE A 5 35.16 -2.75 -0.86
CA ILE A 5 35.81 -3.95 -1.40
C ILE A 5 35.45 -5.19 -0.55
N ASP A 6 35.54 -5.05 0.77
CA ASP A 6 35.18 -6.14 1.69
C ASP A 6 33.67 -6.45 1.62
N LEU A 7 32.83 -5.42 1.47
CA LEU A 7 31.38 -5.60 1.30
C LEU A 7 31.07 -6.37 0.02
N LEU A 8 31.63 -5.97 -1.11
CA LEU A 8 31.37 -6.62 -2.41
C LEU A 8 31.84 -8.07 -2.42
N ASN A 9 32.99 -8.37 -1.81
CA ASN A 9 33.48 -9.74 -1.69
C ASN A 9 32.64 -10.59 -0.74
N LYS A 10 32.25 -10.05 0.42
CA LYS A 10 31.44 -10.76 1.44
C LYS A 10 30.05 -11.13 0.91
N TYR A 11 29.44 -10.27 0.10
CA TYR A 11 28.08 -10.43 -0.38
C TYR A 11 27.98 -10.85 -1.85
N ASP A 12 29.09 -11.32 -2.42
CA ASP A 12 29.14 -11.84 -3.80
C ASP A 12 28.66 -10.82 -4.86
N GLN A 13 29.12 -9.57 -4.73
CA GLN A 13 28.78 -8.45 -5.62
C GLN A 13 29.97 -7.95 -6.44
N GLN A 14 30.96 -8.80 -6.75
CA GLN A 14 32.20 -8.41 -7.44
C GLN A 14 31.96 -7.84 -8.83
N HIS A 15 30.83 -8.13 -9.47
CA HIS A 15 30.45 -7.54 -10.75
C HIS A 15 30.43 -6.00 -10.71
N LEU A 16 30.21 -5.40 -9.51
CA LEU A 16 30.19 -3.95 -9.34
C LEU A 16 31.56 -3.31 -9.48
N PHE A 17 32.68 -4.05 -9.32
CA PHE A 17 34.03 -3.51 -9.58
C PHE A 17 34.16 -2.98 -11.01
N LYS A 18 33.58 -3.69 -11.99
CA LYS A 18 33.55 -3.26 -13.38
C LYS A 18 32.88 -1.89 -13.54
N TYR A 19 31.78 -1.65 -12.88
CA TYR A 19 31.07 -0.35 -12.96
C TYR A 19 31.87 0.76 -12.26
N ILE A 20 32.56 0.46 -11.15
CA ILE A 20 33.43 1.40 -10.46
C ILE A 20 34.58 1.83 -11.37
N GLU A 21 35.22 0.89 -12.10
CA GLU A 21 36.31 1.16 -13.02
C GLU A 21 35.86 1.92 -14.28
N MET A 22 34.63 1.67 -14.76
CA MET A 22 34.07 2.28 -15.96
C MET A 22 33.40 3.63 -15.70
N ALA A 23 33.33 4.09 -14.43
CA ALA A 23 32.68 5.35 -14.09
C ALA A 23 33.35 6.53 -14.87
N PRO A 24 32.54 7.41 -15.49
CA PRO A 24 33.06 8.41 -16.43
C PRO A 24 33.85 9.52 -15.75
N THR A 25 33.69 9.75 -14.47
CA THR A 25 34.43 10.76 -13.68
C THR A 25 34.70 10.23 -12.29
N GLU A 26 35.73 10.79 -11.62
CA GLU A 26 36.03 10.42 -10.22
C GLU A 26 34.89 10.77 -9.27
N GLU A 27 34.23 11.89 -9.49
CA GLU A 27 33.00 12.28 -8.71
C GLU A 27 31.90 11.21 -8.81
N LYS A 28 31.65 10.69 -10.02
CA LYS A 28 30.65 9.65 -10.24
C LYS A 28 31.02 8.34 -9.56
N LYS A 29 32.30 8.01 -9.61
CA LYS A 29 32.86 6.83 -8.94
C LYS A 29 32.74 6.92 -7.43
N GLU A 30 33.09 8.05 -6.82
CA GLU A 30 32.96 8.28 -5.39
C GLU A 30 31.47 8.23 -4.94
N LYS A 31 30.57 8.84 -5.73
CA LYS A 31 29.12 8.78 -5.49
C LYS A 31 28.65 7.32 -5.51
N PHE A 32 29.01 6.54 -6.53
CA PHE A 32 28.59 5.14 -6.66
C PHE A 32 29.11 4.28 -5.51
N ILE A 33 30.38 4.45 -5.11
CA ILE A 33 30.96 3.78 -3.94
C ILE A 33 30.17 4.14 -2.67
N SER A 34 29.88 5.42 -2.47
CA SER A 34 29.07 5.88 -1.33
C SER A 34 27.66 5.30 -1.31
N GLU A 35 27.05 5.06 -2.49
CA GLU A 35 25.75 4.36 -2.58
C GLU A 35 25.90 2.89 -2.19
N ILE A 36 26.94 2.20 -2.66
CA ILE A 36 27.23 0.80 -2.30
C ILE A 36 27.38 0.64 -0.77
N GLU A 37 28.12 1.53 -0.12
CA GLU A 37 28.37 1.47 1.32
C GLU A 37 27.09 1.68 2.18
N LYS A 38 26.07 2.31 1.60
CA LYS A 38 24.75 2.52 2.26
C LYS A 38 23.80 1.34 2.09
N VAL A 39 24.13 0.39 1.21
CA VAL A 39 23.28 -0.79 0.97
C VAL A 39 23.32 -1.74 2.16
N ASP A 40 22.17 -2.07 2.70
CA ASP A 40 22.05 -3.16 3.69
C ASP A 40 22.07 -4.54 2.98
N PHE A 41 23.27 -4.99 2.66
CA PHE A 41 23.49 -6.27 1.98
C PHE A 41 23.01 -7.48 2.79
N GLU A 42 23.07 -7.42 4.12
CA GLU A 42 22.59 -8.51 4.97
C GLU A 42 21.08 -8.67 4.82
N LYS A 43 20.35 -7.55 4.90
CA LYS A 43 18.91 -7.53 4.67
C LYS A 43 18.57 -8.01 3.27
N LEU A 44 19.23 -7.50 2.23
CA LEU A 44 18.99 -7.91 0.84
C LEU A 44 19.24 -9.40 0.62
N ARG A 45 20.32 -9.94 1.16
CA ARG A 45 20.64 -11.37 1.07
C ARG A 45 19.56 -12.23 1.75
N ASN A 46 19.05 -11.79 2.90
CA ASN A 46 17.97 -12.48 3.61
C ASN A 46 16.66 -12.41 2.82
N LEU A 47 16.30 -11.26 2.26
CA LEU A 47 15.13 -11.10 1.40
C LEU A 47 15.24 -11.96 0.13
N TYR A 48 16.40 -11.99 -0.51
CA TYR A 48 16.66 -12.84 -1.67
C TYR A 48 16.48 -14.32 -1.33
N LYS A 49 17.05 -14.79 -0.22
CA LYS A 49 16.85 -16.18 0.25
C LYS A 49 15.39 -16.50 0.51
N LEU A 50 14.65 -15.60 1.16
CA LEU A 50 13.22 -15.79 1.41
C LEU A 50 12.41 -15.86 0.12
N SER A 51 12.73 -15.03 -0.89
CA SER A 51 12.03 -15.02 -2.18
C SER A 51 12.27 -16.28 -3.03
N HIS A 52 13.36 -17.01 -2.75
CA HIS A 52 13.71 -18.28 -3.42
C HIS A 52 13.39 -19.53 -2.59
N GLN A 53 12.77 -19.37 -1.42
CA GLN A 53 12.23 -20.53 -0.71
C GLN A 53 11.09 -21.13 -1.52
N ASN A 54 11.06 -22.47 -1.56
CA ASN A 54 9.96 -23.16 -2.23
C ASN A 54 8.64 -22.84 -1.50
N PHE A 55 7.87 -21.95 -2.10
CA PHE A 55 6.63 -21.42 -1.54
C PHE A 55 5.60 -22.52 -1.29
N GLU A 56 5.55 -23.57 -2.14
CA GLU A 56 4.69 -24.72 -1.94
C GLU A 56 4.96 -25.44 -0.60
N ASN A 57 6.22 -25.57 -0.21
CA ASN A 57 6.57 -26.20 1.06
C ASN A 57 6.19 -25.31 2.26
N VAL A 58 6.28 -24.01 2.11
CA VAL A 58 5.83 -23.06 3.15
C VAL A 58 4.31 -23.12 3.28
N MET A 59 3.58 -23.14 2.18
CA MET A 59 2.11 -23.19 2.17
C MET A 59 1.55 -24.52 2.66
N LYS A 60 2.23 -25.65 2.44
CA LYS A 60 1.83 -26.96 2.99
C LYS A 60 1.78 -26.97 4.51
N ALA A 61 2.51 -26.10 5.19
CA ALA A 61 2.52 -25.97 6.65
C ALA A 61 1.47 -24.95 7.16
N VAL A 62 0.77 -24.24 6.27
CA VAL A 62 -0.24 -23.22 6.64
C VAL A 62 -1.63 -23.84 6.55
N ILE A 63 -2.36 -23.81 7.66
CA ILE A 63 -3.77 -24.18 7.68
C ILE A 63 -4.56 -22.98 7.20
N LEU A 64 -5.25 -23.14 6.05
CA LEU A 64 -6.15 -22.13 5.50
C LEU A 64 -7.59 -22.45 5.92
N GLU A 65 -8.29 -21.42 6.37
CA GLU A 65 -9.71 -21.47 6.71
C GLU A 65 -10.40 -20.28 6.04
N HIS A 66 -11.64 -20.45 5.62
CA HIS A 66 -12.44 -19.34 5.13
C HIS A 66 -12.75 -18.34 6.25
N ILE A 67 -12.98 -17.09 5.90
CA ILE A 67 -13.32 -16.03 6.84
C ILE A 67 -14.82 -15.69 6.73
N LYS A 68 -15.47 -15.53 7.89
CA LYS A 68 -16.86 -15.04 7.92
C LYS A 68 -16.84 -13.51 7.91
N VAL A 69 -17.65 -12.94 7.02
CA VAL A 69 -17.82 -11.48 6.88
C VAL A 69 -19.12 -11.01 7.51
N PHE A 70 -19.17 -9.72 7.83
CA PHE A 70 -20.41 -9.06 8.25
C PHE A 70 -21.14 -8.55 7.01
N ASP A 71 -22.20 -9.24 6.63
CA ASP A 71 -23.08 -8.76 5.58
C ASP A 71 -23.95 -7.61 6.13
N LYS A 72 -23.74 -6.42 5.56
CA LYS A 72 -24.49 -5.21 5.97
C LYS A 72 -26.00 -5.31 5.76
N SER A 73 -26.46 -6.20 4.89
CA SER A 73 -27.89 -6.42 4.64
C SER A 73 -28.60 -7.12 5.82
N ARG A 74 -27.83 -7.79 6.68
CA ARG A 74 -28.34 -8.54 7.84
C ARG A 74 -28.52 -7.69 9.09
N PHE A 75 -28.06 -6.43 9.09
CA PHE A 75 -28.33 -5.52 10.20
C PHE A 75 -29.79 -5.04 10.18
N SER A 76 -30.45 -5.01 11.34
CA SER A 76 -31.70 -4.31 11.49
C SER A 76 -31.55 -2.81 11.25
N ASP A 77 -32.63 -2.11 10.99
CA ASP A 77 -32.60 -0.65 10.79
C ASP A 77 -32.06 0.07 12.03
N ASP A 78 -32.43 -0.38 13.23
CA ASP A 78 -31.95 0.20 14.48
C ASP A 78 -30.45 -0.02 14.66
N GLU A 79 -29.95 -1.23 14.40
CA GLU A 79 -28.50 -1.53 14.44
C GLU A 79 -27.74 -0.70 13.43
N ARG A 80 -28.27 -0.57 12.21
CA ARG A 80 -27.67 0.23 11.14
C ARG A 80 -27.60 1.71 11.53
N ASN A 81 -28.68 2.26 12.06
CA ASN A 81 -28.77 3.65 12.50
C ASN A 81 -27.81 3.93 13.66
N ASP A 82 -27.70 3.02 14.62
CA ASP A 82 -26.76 3.12 15.73
C ASP A 82 -25.30 3.13 15.24
N ILE A 83 -24.94 2.18 14.36
CA ILE A 83 -23.59 2.10 13.77
C ILE A 83 -23.26 3.38 12.97
N LEU A 84 -24.19 3.84 12.14
CA LEU A 84 -24.02 5.07 11.36
C LEU A 84 -23.86 6.29 12.26
N SER A 85 -24.64 6.40 13.34
CA SER A 85 -24.56 7.50 14.30
C SER A 85 -23.18 7.56 14.97
N ILE A 86 -22.64 6.41 15.38
CA ILE A 86 -21.29 6.30 15.94
C ILE A 86 -20.25 6.78 14.93
N GLY A 87 -20.32 6.29 13.67
CA GLY A 87 -19.36 6.63 12.64
C GLY A 87 -19.42 8.11 12.24
N LYS A 88 -20.61 8.67 12.09
CA LYS A 88 -20.80 10.10 11.81
C LYS A 88 -20.12 10.98 12.88
N LYS A 89 -20.33 10.69 14.15
CA LYS A 89 -19.71 11.43 15.25
C LYS A 89 -18.18 11.38 15.22
N ILE A 90 -17.58 10.24 14.84
CA ILE A 90 -16.13 10.10 14.70
C ILE A 90 -15.62 11.04 13.59
N ILE A 91 -16.32 11.10 12.45
CA ILE A 91 -15.95 11.96 11.33
C ILE A 91 -16.15 13.44 11.70
N GLU A 92 -17.30 13.81 12.24
CA GLU A 92 -17.67 15.17 12.69
C GLU A 92 -16.72 15.69 13.77
N ASN A 93 -16.16 14.83 14.62
CA ASN A 93 -15.14 15.16 15.60
C ASN A 93 -13.74 15.30 15.02
N ASN A 94 -13.57 15.16 13.71
CA ASN A 94 -12.28 15.18 13.00
C ASN A 94 -11.27 14.12 13.51
N GLU A 95 -11.78 12.97 13.98
CA GLU A 95 -10.98 11.83 14.45
C GLU A 95 -10.61 10.86 13.31
N TYR A 96 -10.98 11.18 12.09
CA TYR A 96 -10.83 10.36 10.89
C TYR A 96 -9.88 11.01 9.88
N ALA A 97 -9.04 10.21 9.24
CA ALA A 97 -8.18 10.65 8.16
C ALA A 97 -8.19 9.67 6.99
N VAL A 98 -7.77 10.15 5.83
CA VAL A 98 -7.68 9.37 4.60
C VAL A 98 -6.23 9.29 4.14
N VAL A 99 -5.82 8.08 3.75
CA VAL A 99 -4.52 7.81 3.13
C VAL A 99 -4.74 7.23 1.75
N THR A 100 -4.13 7.85 0.73
CA THR A 100 -4.15 7.37 -0.65
C THR A 100 -2.79 6.80 -1.02
N MET A 101 -2.73 5.53 -1.39
CA MET A 101 -1.53 4.91 -1.93
C MET A 101 -1.38 5.26 -3.41
N ALA A 102 -0.42 6.11 -3.75
CA ALA A 102 -0.19 6.65 -5.09
C ALA A 102 1.27 6.54 -5.57
N GLY A 103 2.05 5.61 -5.01
CA GLY A 103 3.47 5.42 -5.37
C GLY A 103 3.70 4.76 -6.74
N GLY A 104 2.66 4.28 -7.42
CA GLY A 104 2.77 3.61 -8.72
C GLY A 104 2.82 4.56 -9.91
N GLN A 105 3.53 4.11 -10.98
CA GLN A 105 3.48 4.74 -12.30
C GLN A 105 2.28 4.24 -13.10
N GLY A 106 1.81 5.06 -14.06
CA GLY A 106 0.66 4.78 -14.91
C GLY A 106 0.93 3.83 -16.08
N THR A 107 2.08 3.17 -16.15
CA THR A 107 2.56 2.41 -17.33
C THR A 107 1.59 1.33 -17.79
N ARG A 108 0.94 0.60 -16.87
CA ARG A 108 -0.07 -0.41 -17.22
C ARG A 108 -1.35 0.19 -17.84
N LEU A 109 -1.59 1.49 -17.63
CA LEU A 109 -2.69 2.26 -18.20
C LEU A 109 -2.28 2.97 -19.49
N GLY A 110 -1.06 2.73 -19.99
CA GLY A 110 -0.50 3.46 -21.14
C GLY A 110 -0.19 4.95 -20.85
N HIS A 111 -0.13 5.33 -19.57
CA HIS A 111 0.09 6.70 -19.12
C HIS A 111 1.57 6.91 -18.73
N LYS A 112 2.14 8.03 -19.18
CA LYS A 112 3.46 8.47 -18.73
C LYS A 112 3.28 9.41 -17.55
N GLY A 113 3.78 9.01 -16.39
CA GLY A 113 3.69 9.78 -15.15
C GLY A 113 2.97 9.04 -14.00
N PRO A 114 2.72 9.73 -12.88
CA PRO A 114 2.07 9.16 -11.71
C PRO A 114 0.70 8.57 -12.05
N LYS A 115 0.39 7.38 -11.52
CA LYS A 115 -0.90 6.73 -11.80
C LYS A 115 -2.11 7.63 -11.46
N GLY A 116 -2.02 8.42 -10.39
CA GLY A 116 -3.08 9.32 -9.96
C GLY A 116 -3.37 10.48 -10.92
N SER A 117 -2.43 10.83 -11.80
CA SER A 117 -2.65 11.84 -12.85
C SER A 117 -3.31 11.29 -14.12
N PHE A 118 -3.53 9.96 -14.19
CA PHE A 118 -4.27 9.34 -15.30
C PHE A 118 -5.69 9.89 -15.40
N VAL A 119 -6.10 10.30 -16.60
CA VAL A 119 -7.39 10.93 -16.86
C VAL A 119 -8.40 9.89 -17.33
N LEU A 120 -9.53 9.82 -16.63
CA LEU A 120 -10.70 9.04 -17.03
C LEU A 120 -11.70 9.91 -17.81
N ASN A 121 -12.27 9.34 -18.86
CA ASN A 121 -13.34 9.98 -19.64
C ASN A 121 -14.69 9.84 -18.91
N VAL A 122 -14.83 10.53 -17.78
CA VAL A 122 -16.09 10.63 -17.03
C VAL A 122 -16.90 11.82 -17.53
N LYS A 123 -18.23 11.78 -17.36
CA LYS A 123 -19.09 12.92 -17.71
C LYS A 123 -19.33 13.78 -16.45
N PRO A 124 -19.51 15.12 -16.59
CA PRO A 124 -19.61 15.88 -17.86
C PRO A 124 -18.26 16.17 -18.53
N GLU A 125 -17.13 16.01 -17.84
CA GLU A 125 -15.79 16.30 -18.33
C GLU A 125 -14.78 15.25 -17.85
N PRO A 126 -13.68 15.03 -18.60
CA PRO A 126 -12.61 14.13 -18.18
C PRO A 126 -11.97 14.59 -16.87
N LYS A 127 -11.65 13.65 -15.95
CA LYS A 127 -11.04 13.94 -14.65
C LYS A 127 -9.90 12.99 -14.36
N SER A 128 -8.84 13.48 -13.72
CA SER A 128 -7.79 12.63 -13.20
C SER A 128 -8.28 11.83 -11.99
N LEU A 129 -7.61 10.71 -11.69
CA LEU A 129 -7.92 9.92 -10.49
C LEU A 129 -7.79 10.76 -9.21
N PHE A 130 -6.74 11.61 -9.11
CA PHE A 130 -6.58 12.51 -7.97
C PHE A 130 -7.72 13.52 -7.86
N GLN A 131 -8.18 14.08 -9.00
CA GLN A 131 -9.31 15.01 -9.02
C GLN A 131 -10.60 14.34 -8.52
N ILE A 132 -10.88 13.12 -8.95
CA ILE A 132 -12.06 12.35 -8.50
C ILE A 132 -12.02 12.13 -7.00
N ILE A 133 -10.86 11.76 -6.45
CA ILE A 133 -10.68 11.56 -5.01
C ILE A 133 -10.87 12.89 -4.27
N ALA A 134 -10.24 13.99 -4.72
CA ALA A 134 -10.35 15.29 -4.11
C ALA A 134 -11.82 15.77 -4.05
N GLU A 135 -12.55 15.68 -5.17
CA GLU A 135 -13.96 16.08 -5.25
C GLU A 135 -14.84 15.22 -4.33
N ASN A 136 -14.58 13.92 -4.22
CA ASN A 136 -15.28 13.05 -3.28
C ASN A 136 -15.01 13.49 -1.84
N LEU A 137 -13.76 13.74 -1.46
CA LEU A 137 -13.41 14.21 -0.12
C LEU A 137 -14.00 15.58 0.19
N ILE A 138 -14.05 16.52 -0.77
CA ILE A 138 -14.70 17.83 -0.61
C ILE A 138 -16.20 17.66 -0.33
N ARG A 139 -16.85 16.75 -1.05
CA ARG A 139 -18.27 16.44 -0.81
C ARG A 139 -18.48 15.93 0.61
N GLU A 140 -17.68 14.97 1.06
CA GLU A 140 -17.75 14.44 2.43
C GLU A 140 -17.42 15.50 3.48
N ASN A 141 -16.43 16.36 3.24
CA ASN A 141 -16.11 17.48 4.12
C ASN A 141 -17.31 18.42 4.33
N ASN A 142 -18.03 18.72 3.24
CA ASN A 142 -19.23 19.55 3.29
C ASN A 142 -20.39 18.86 4.01
N GLU A 143 -20.53 17.53 3.84
CA GLU A 143 -21.58 16.74 4.50
C GLU A 143 -21.39 16.70 6.02
N TYR A 144 -20.14 16.53 6.48
CA TYR A 144 -19.83 16.40 7.92
C TYR A 144 -19.38 17.70 8.59
N GLY A 145 -19.24 18.81 7.83
CA GLY A 145 -18.82 20.11 8.36
C GLY A 145 -17.38 20.14 8.88
N VAL A 146 -16.50 19.31 8.32
CA VAL A 146 -15.08 19.19 8.70
C VAL A 146 -14.18 19.30 7.48
N ILE A 147 -12.87 19.45 7.69
CA ILE A 147 -11.85 19.26 6.64
C ILE A 147 -10.97 18.11 7.09
N LEU A 148 -11.10 16.96 6.41
CA LEU A 148 -10.35 15.77 6.74
C LEU A 148 -8.88 15.91 6.33
N ASN A 149 -7.97 15.37 7.14
CA ASN A 149 -6.57 15.25 6.76
C ASN A 149 -6.42 14.17 5.67
N TRP A 150 -5.79 14.55 4.56
CA TRP A 150 -5.51 13.68 3.42
C TRP A 150 -4.02 13.46 3.26
N TYR A 151 -3.57 12.24 3.51
CA TYR A 151 -2.17 11.82 3.37
C TYR A 151 -1.99 11.04 2.07
N ILE A 152 -0.98 11.39 1.29
CA ILE A 152 -0.75 10.80 -0.04
C ILE A 152 0.62 10.16 -0.06
N MET A 153 0.65 8.82 -0.12
CA MET A 153 1.89 8.07 -0.29
C MET A 153 2.32 8.08 -1.74
N THR A 154 3.48 8.64 -2.00
CA THR A 154 4.16 8.65 -3.29
C THR A 154 5.33 7.67 -3.30
N SER A 155 6.07 7.59 -4.39
CA SER A 155 7.39 6.95 -4.47
C SER A 155 8.47 7.99 -4.70
N THR A 156 9.73 7.59 -4.52
CA THR A 156 10.86 8.48 -4.86
C THR A 156 10.85 8.88 -6.33
N GLU A 157 10.36 8.00 -7.22
CA GLU A 157 10.29 8.26 -8.66
C GLU A 157 9.20 9.26 -9.06
N ASN A 158 8.05 9.28 -8.36
CA ASN A 158 6.90 10.07 -8.79
C ASN A 158 6.49 11.18 -7.84
N ASN A 159 7.20 11.36 -6.71
CA ASN A 159 6.83 12.35 -5.70
C ASN A 159 6.77 13.77 -6.26
N ASP A 160 7.86 14.21 -6.89
CA ASP A 160 8.00 15.61 -7.30
C ASP A 160 7.01 15.94 -8.42
N GLU A 161 6.78 15.00 -9.34
CA GLU A 161 5.77 15.13 -10.38
C GLU A 161 4.35 15.14 -9.78
N THR A 162 4.08 14.30 -8.78
CA THR A 162 2.78 14.27 -8.09
C THR A 162 2.52 15.59 -7.36
N VAL A 163 3.48 16.07 -6.56
CA VAL A 163 3.35 17.34 -5.83
C VAL A 163 3.14 18.50 -6.79
N LYS A 164 3.92 18.53 -7.89
CA LYS A 164 3.73 19.54 -8.93
C LYS A 164 2.35 19.45 -9.58
N PHE A 165 1.87 18.24 -9.88
CA PHE A 165 0.55 18.03 -10.47
C PHE A 165 -0.58 18.57 -9.57
N PHE A 166 -0.49 18.38 -8.26
CA PHE A 166 -1.43 19.00 -7.31
C PHE A 166 -1.36 20.52 -7.33
N ALA A 167 -0.16 21.09 -7.30
CA ALA A 167 0.03 22.54 -7.32
C ALA A 167 -0.49 23.17 -8.63
N ASP A 168 -0.16 22.59 -9.78
CA ASP A 168 -0.60 23.05 -11.10
C ASP A 168 -2.14 23.02 -11.25
N ASN A 169 -2.81 22.13 -10.53
CA ASN A 169 -4.28 22.00 -10.54
C ASN A 169 -4.94 22.64 -9.30
N ASN A 170 -4.24 23.57 -8.61
CA ASN A 170 -4.76 24.24 -7.42
C ASN A 170 -5.37 23.25 -6.40
N TYR A 171 -4.68 22.12 -6.19
CA TYR A 171 -5.09 21.03 -5.27
C TYR A 171 -6.53 20.56 -5.52
N PHE A 172 -7.05 20.71 -6.73
CA PHE A 172 -8.42 20.38 -7.13
C PHE A 172 -9.49 21.04 -6.23
N GLY A 173 -9.17 22.22 -5.66
CA GLY A 173 -10.04 22.93 -4.71
C GLY A 173 -10.02 22.39 -3.27
N TYR A 174 -9.25 21.35 -3.00
CA TYR A 174 -9.05 20.88 -1.61
C TYR A 174 -8.14 21.84 -0.84
N ASN A 175 -8.36 22.00 0.47
CA ASN A 175 -7.50 22.84 1.29
C ASN A 175 -6.10 22.21 1.42
N LYS A 176 -5.09 22.86 0.82
CA LYS A 176 -3.70 22.37 0.78
C LYS A 176 -3.08 22.14 2.15
N ASP A 177 -3.51 22.86 3.19
CA ASP A 177 -2.94 22.76 4.53
C ASP A 177 -3.33 21.43 5.22
N TYR A 178 -4.33 20.73 4.67
CA TYR A 178 -4.78 19.41 5.11
C TYR A 178 -4.26 18.27 4.22
N ILE A 179 -3.39 18.57 3.24
CA ILE A 179 -2.75 17.56 2.39
C ILE A 179 -1.29 17.39 2.80
N LYS A 180 -0.86 16.14 3.02
CA LYS A 180 0.55 15.80 3.23
C LYS A 180 0.99 14.67 2.34
N PHE A 181 2.14 14.89 1.69
CA PHE A 181 2.81 13.86 0.89
C PHE A 181 3.90 13.19 1.72
N PHE A 182 4.04 11.88 1.55
CA PHE A 182 5.13 11.10 2.13
C PHE A 182 5.57 10.01 1.16
N LYS A 183 6.79 9.51 1.32
CA LYS A 183 7.39 8.60 0.35
C LYS A 183 7.45 7.18 0.88
N GLN A 184 6.97 6.22 0.07
CA GLN A 184 7.25 4.82 0.36
C GLN A 184 8.74 4.52 0.26
N GLY A 185 9.21 3.53 1.01
CA GLY A 185 10.59 3.08 0.95
C GLY A 185 10.93 2.45 -0.40
N ASN A 186 12.21 2.46 -0.73
CA ASN A 186 12.76 1.79 -1.90
C ASN A 186 13.67 0.64 -1.48
N LEU A 187 13.74 -0.38 -2.32
CA LEU A 187 14.72 -1.45 -2.22
C LEU A 187 15.57 -1.50 -3.49
N PRO A 188 16.89 -1.77 -3.38
CA PRO A 188 17.70 -2.06 -4.54
C PRO A 188 17.13 -3.24 -5.33
N LEU A 189 17.12 -3.12 -6.66
CA LEU A 189 16.75 -4.24 -7.53
C LEU A 189 17.89 -5.27 -7.55
N LEU A 190 17.48 -6.53 -7.51
CA LEU A 190 18.38 -7.67 -7.72
C LEU A 190 18.01 -8.37 -9.03
N SER A 191 19.03 -8.85 -9.73
CA SER A 191 18.86 -9.80 -10.81
C SER A 191 18.44 -11.18 -10.26
N GLU A 192 18.07 -12.10 -11.14
CA GLU A 192 17.64 -13.46 -10.77
C GLU A 192 18.71 -14.24 -10.00
N ASP A 193 19.99 -13.90 -10.18
CA ASP A 193 21.14 -14.47 -9.46
C ASP A 193 21.55 -13.68 -8.19
N GLY A 194 20.71 -12.72 -7.75
CA GLY A 194 20.91 -11.97 -6.50
C GLY A 194 21.93 -10.84 -6.59
N LYS A 195 22.27 -10.37 -7.79
CA LYS A 195 23.19 -9.27 -8.00
C LYS A 195 22.49 -7.93 -8.05
N LEU A 196 23.10 -6.88 -7.49
CA LEU A 196 22.59 -5.51 -7.62
C LEU A 196 22.53 -5.08 -9.09
N VAL A 197 21.41 -4.49 -9.48
CA VAL A 197 21.23 -3.95 -10.83
C VAL A 197 21.69 -2.49 -10.86
N VAL A 198 22.53 -2.16 -11.83
CA VAL A 198 23.05 -0.81 -12.07
C VAL A 198 22.45 -0.27 -13.38
N ASN A 199 22.06 0.99 -13.40
CA ASN A 199 21.56 1.67 -14.60
C ASN A 199 22.70 2.18 -15.49
N HIS A 200 22.35 2.77 -16.64
CA HIS A 200 23.32 3.33 -17.58
C HIS A 200 24.08 4.55 -17.04
N ASP A 201 23.54 5.19 -16.01
CA ASP A 201 24.12 6.37 -15.36
C ASP A 201 25.04 6.00 -14.19
N PHE A 202 25.39 4.75 -14.02
CA PHE A 202 26.19 4.23 -12.91
C PHE A 202 25.56 4.50 -11.53
N ASP A 203 24.24 4.42 -11.41
CA ASP A 203 23.53 4.45 -10.13
C ASP A 203 22.93 3.06 -9.86
N ILE A 204 22.85 2.67 -8.58
CA ILE A 204 22.12 1.46 -8.19
C ILE A 204 20.65 1.66 -8.56
N LYS A 205 20.05 0.69 -9.22
CA LYS A 205 18.65 0.74 -9.59
C LYS A 205 17.79 0.33 -8.38
N TYR A 206 16.84 1.18 -8.03
CA TYR A 206 15.89 0.95 -6.95
C TYR A 206 14.50 0.73 -7.51
N ALA A 207 13.66 0.06 -6.72
CA ALA A 207 12.23 -0.03 -6.96
C ALA A 207 11.46 0.20 -5.65
N ALA A 208 10.23 0.66 -5.79
CA ALA A 208 9.33 0.78 -4.67
C ALA A 208 9.19 -0.54 -3.92
N SER A 209 9.32 -0.48 -2.60
CA SER A 209 9.36 -1.66 -1.72
C SER A 209 8.02 -2.37 -1.51
N GLY A 210 6.97 -1.91 -2.24
CA GLY A 210 5.63 -2.48 -2.18
C GLY A 210 4.69 -1.78 -1.19
N ASN A 211 3.38 -2.04 -1.35
CA ASN A 211 2.34 -1.34 -0.59
C ASN A 211 2.41 -1.62 0.93
N GLY A 212 2.89 -2.78 1.35
CA GLY A 212 3.03 -3.13 2.76
C GLY A 212 4.00 -2.24 3.54
N THR A 213 4.90 -1.54 2.85
CA THR A 213 5.85 -0.61 3.50
C THR A 213 5.26 0.74 3.88
N ILE A 214 3.97 0.98 3.57
CA ILE A 214 3.26 2.22 3.90
C ILE A 214 3.35 2.55 5.40
N TYR A 215 3.18 1.56 6.27
CA TYR A 215 3.21 1.77 7.72
C TYR A 215 4.59 2.24 8.19
N LYS A 216 5.66 1.61 7.69
CA LYS A 216 7.04 2.03 7.98
C LYS A 216 7.37 3.41 7.42
N ALA A 217 6.85 3.72 6.23
CA ALA A 217 6.99 5.04 5.62
C ALA A 217 6.28 6.12 6.47
N MET A 218 5.05 5.87 6.93
CA MET A 218 4.34 6.77 7.83
C MET A 218 5.09 7.02 9.15
N LEU A 219 5.75 6.00 9.70
CA LEU A 219 6.58 6.15 10.89
C LEU A 219 7.82 7.00 10.61
N ASN A 220 8.56 6.67 9.56
CA ASN A 220 9.84 7.32 9.23
C ASN A 220 9.68 8.79 8.84
N ASP A 221 8.58 9.13 8.14
CA ASP A 221 8.29 10.48 7.67
C ASP A 221 7.47 11.31 8.69
N GLY A 222 7.29 10.79 9.92
CA GLY A 222 6.59 11.49 11.01
C GLY A 222 5.08 11.66 10.79
N ILE A 223 4.49 10.91 9.89
CA ILE A 223 3.05 10.98 9.58
C ILE A 223 2.21 10.46 10.75
N ILE A 224 2.67 9.42 11.45
CA ILE A 224 1.97 8.90 12.63
C ILE A 224 1.90 9.97 13.73
N ASP A 225 3.00 10.67 13.98
CA ASP A 225 3.05 11.75 14.98
C ASP A 225 2.16 12.92 14.59
N ASP A 226 2.14 13.28 13.31
CA ASP A 226 1.26 14.29 12.78
C ASP A 226 -0.23 13.92 12.95
N MET A 227 -0.60 12.68 12.62
CA MET A 227 -1.95 12.17 12.84
C MET A 227 -2.37 12.26 14.32
N LYS A 228 -1.49 11.83 15.24
CA LYS A 228 -1.72 11.92 16.69
C LYS A 228 -1.89 13.36 17.15
N LYS A 229 -1.04 14.27 16.67
CA LYS A 229 -1.11 15.71 16.98
C LYS A 229 -2.45 16.32 16.52
N ASN A 230 -2.99 15.85 15.40
CA ASN A 230 -4.28 16.29 14.87
C ASN A 230 -5.48 15.54 15.49
N GLY A 231 -5.27 14.67 16.48
CA GLY A 231 -6.34 13.93 17.16
C GLY A 231 -6.94 12.79 16.35
N ILE A 232 -6.30 12.36 15.26
CA ILE A 232 -6.77 11.28 14.40
C ILE A 232 -6.66 9.94 15.14
N LYS A 233 -7.77 9.18 15.10
CA LYS A 233 -7.88 7.86 15.72
C LYS A 233 -8.14 6.74 14.72
N TYR A 234 -8.76 7.07 13.58
CA TYR A 234 -9.15 6.13 12.53
C TYR A 234 -8.61 6.59 11.19
N ILE A 235 -7.99 5.69 10.48
CA ILE A 235 -7.31 5.97 9.21
C ILE A 235 -7.81 5.00 8.15
N PHE A 236 -8.43 5.54 7.11
CA PHE A 236 -8.78 4.78 5.93
C PHE A 236 -7.63 4.77 4.92
N ILE A 237 -7.21 3.59 4.48
CA ILE A 237 -6.15 3.43 3.49
C ILE A 237 -6.74 2.80 2.24
N GLY A 238 -6.62 3.50 1.11
CA GLY A 238 -7.10 3.06 -0.19
C GLY A 238 -6.09 3.28 -1.31
N ALA A 239 -6.27 2.55 -2.41
CA ALA A 239 -5.41 2.68 -3.59
C ALA A 239 -5.95 3.75 -4.54
N VAL A 240 -5.06 4.51 -5.17
CA VAL A 240 -5.40 5.63 -6.08
C VAL A 240 -6.15 5.16 -7.34
N ASP A 241 -5.96 3.93 -7.77
CA ASP A 241 -6.59 3.37 -8.98
C ASP A 241 -7.99 2.79 -8.74
N ASN A 242 -8.45 2.72 -7.51
CA ASN A 242 -9.83 2.38 -7.20
C ASN A 242 -10.70 3.65 -7.20
N ALA A 243 -11.04 4.15 -8.41
CA ALA A 243 -11.76 5.41 -8.59
C ALA A 243 -13.19 5.41 -7.99
N LEU A 244 -13.77 4.23 -7.75
CA LEU A 244 -15.12 4.10 -7.18
C LEU A 244 -15.11 4.00 -5.65
N LEU A 245 -13.94 4.04 -5.04
CA LEU A 245 -13.78 3.88 -3.61
C LEU A 245 -14.26 5.13 -2.85
N ASN A 246 -15.32 4.97 -2.04
CA ASN A 246 -15.62 5.96 -1.03
C ASN A 246 -14.71 5.73 0.19
N MET A 247 -13.77 6.67 0.39
CA MET A 247 -12.78 6.59 1.46
C MET A 247 -13.31 7.11 2.81
N VAL A 248 -14.49 7.70 2.83
CA VAL A 248 -15.15 8.18 4.06
C VAL A 248 -16.40 7.35 4.29
N ASP A 249 -16.30 6.39 5.20
CA ASP A 249 -17.37 5.41 5.43
C ASP A 249 -17.79 5.36 6.90
N PRO A 250 -18.89 6.04 7.26
CA PRO A 250 -19.39 6.05 8.63
C PRO A 250 -19.86 4.66 9.10
N MET A 251 -20.35 3.80 8.18
CA MET A 251 -20.74 2.45 8.53
C MET A 251 -19.55 1.59 8.93
N LEU A 252 -18.46 1.68 8.17
CA LEU A 252 -17.23 0.91 8.44
C LEU A 252 -16.59 1.34 9.76
N VAL A 253 -16.39 2.65 9.96
CA VAL A 253 -15.76 3.15 11.19
C VAL A 253 -16.65 2.99 12.42
N GLY A 254 -17.96 3.15 12.26
CA GLY A 254 -18.92 2.91 13.34
C GLY A 254 -18.97 1.45 13.79
N LEU A 255 -18.96 0.52 12.83
CA LEU A 255 -18.88 -0.92 13.11
C LEU A 255 -17.56 -1.31 13.78
N ASN A 256 -16.44 -0.79 13.27
CA ASN A 256 -15.11 -1.00 13.85
C ASN A 256 -15.08 -0.54 15.31
N LYS A 257 -15.57 0.67 15.60
CA LYS A 257 -15.67 1.22 16.96
C LYS A 257 -16.56 0.38 17.86
N LYS A 258 -17.76 0.02 17.37
CA LYS A 258 -18.73 -0.77 18.12
C LYS A 258 -18.21 -2.16 18.49
N ARG A 259 -17.43 -2.77 17.60
CA ARG A 259 -16.83 -4.10 17.80
C ARG A 259 -15.49 -4.06 18.54
N GLY A 260 -14.88 -2.90 18.71
CA GLY A 260 -13.58 -2.75 19.36
C GLY A 260 -12.44 -3.43 18.58
N THR A 261 -12.56 -3.48 17.25
CA THR A 261 -11.52 -4.06 16.39
C THR A 261 -10.47 -3.03 16.02
N GLU A 262 -9.22 -3.47 15.82
CA GLU A 262 -8.12 -2.59 15.42
C GLU A 262 -8.10 -2.33 13.90
N ILE A 263 -8.61 -3.30 13.13
CA ILE A 263 -8.63 -3.26 11.66
C ILE A 263 -10.01 -3.70 11.18
N ALA A 264 -10.53 -3.03 10.17
CA ALA A 264 -11.70 -3.44 9.42
C ALA A 264 -11.47 -3.25 7.93
N SER A 265 -12.01 -4.13 7.10
CA SER A 265 -11.86 -4.06 5.65
C SER A 265 -13.20 -4.26 4.97
N LYS A 266 -13.39 -3.61 3.81
CA LYS A 266 -14.46 -3.97 2.89
C LYS A 266 -13.97 -5.01 1.92
N THR A 267 -14.87 -5.87 1.52
CA THR A 267 -14.64 -6.90 0.52
C THR A 267 -15.76 -6.91 -0.51
N ILE A 268 -15.50 -7.49 -1.63
CA ILE A 268 -16.49 -7.87 -2.64
C ILE A 268 -16.28 -9.34 -3.01
N ILE A 269 -17.34 -10.02 -3.36
CA ILE A 269 -17.24 -11.42 -3.78
C ILE A 269 -16.63 -11.49 -5.19
N LYS A 270 -15.72 -12.43 -5.41
CA LYS A 270 -15.14 -12.72 -6.73
C LYS A 270 -16.24 -13.05 -7.74
N ASN A 271 -16.10 -12.56 -8.96
CA ASN A 271 -17.01 -12.91 -10.06
C ASN A 271 -16.74 -14.31 -10.63
N SER A 272 -15.53 -14.82 -10.46
CA SER A 272 -15.16 -16.17 -10.88
C SER A 272 -14.02 -16.72 -10.02
N PRO A 273 -13.88 -18.08 -9.92
CA PRO A 273 -12.78 -18.70 -9.18
C PRO A 273 -11.39 -18.21 -9.60
N ASN A 274 -11.19 -17.97 -10.90
CA ASN A 274 -9.91 -17.60 -11.51
C ASN A 274 -9.62 -16.09 -11.52
N GLU A 275 -10.42 -15.26 -10.87
CA GLU A 275 -10.15 -13.84 -10.77
C GLU A 275 -8.84 -13.57 -10.02
N LYS A 276 -7.95 -12.78 -10.67
CA LYS A 276 -6.60 -12.49 -10.16
C LYS A 276 -6.62 -11.41 -9.08
N VAL A 277 -7.09 -11.76 -7.90
CA VAL A 277 -7.18 -10.90 -6.73
C VAL A 277 -6.82 -11.68 -5.48
N GLY A 278 -6.14 -11.02 -4.52
CA GLY A 278 -5.93 -11.58 -3.19
C GLY A 278 -7.26 -11.76 -2.45
N VAL A 279 -7.42 -12.80 -1.66
CA VAL A 279 -8.65 -13.08 -0.93
C VAL A 279 -8.41 -13.12 0.57
N PHE A 280 -9.41 -12.68 1.33
CA PHE A 280 -9.38 -12.79 2.79
C PHE A 280 -9.57 -14.24 3.23
N CYS A 281 -8.73 -14.66 4.17
CA CYS A 281 -8.79 -15.99 4.77
C CYS A 281 -8.27 -15.92 6.21
N LYS A 282 -8.30 -17.04 6.92
CA LYS A 282 -7.47 -17.23 8.11
C LYS A 282 -6.28 -18.10 7.76
N LYS A 283 -5.11 -17.67 8.16
CA LYS A 283 -3.85 -18.42 8.10
C LYS A 283 -3.47 -18.85 9.51
N ASN A 284 -3.53 -20.14 9.80
CA ASN A 284 -3.32 -20.69 11.16
C ASN A 284 -4.21 -20.00 12.23
N GLY A 285 -5.50 -19.85 11.92
CA GLY A 285 -6.51 -19.23 12.77
C GLY A 285 -6.47 -17.69 12.84
N LYS A 286 -5.49 -17.02 12.21
CA LYS A 286 -5.37 -15.54 12.18
C LYS A 286 -5.88 -14.97 10.86
N PRO A 287 -6.66 -13.87 10.89
CA PRO A 287 -7.08 -13.18 9.67
C PRO A 287 -5.88 -12.74 8.83
N GLY A 288 -5.99 -12.90 7.52
CA GLY A 288 -4.95 -12.52 6.56
C GLY A 288 -5.49 -12.49 5.14
N VAL A 289 -4.61 -12.22 4.21
CA VAL A 289 -4.88 -12.27 2.77
C VAL A 289 -3.96 -13.32 2.14
N ILE A 290 -4.49 -14.11 1.23
CA ILE A 290 -3.71 -14.98 0.36
C ILE A 290 -3.80 -14.45 -1.06
N GLU A 291 -2.66 -14.30 -1.71
CA GLU A 291 -2.61 -13.87 -3.10
C GLU A 291 -3.08 -14.99 -4.03
N TYR A 292 -3.69 -14.61 -5.17
CA TYR A 292 -4.18 -15.58 -6.13
C TYR A 292 -3.11 -16.56 -6.63
N SER A 293 -1.84 -16.11 -6.69
CA SER A 293 -0.68 -16.93 -7.09
C SER A 293 -0.21 -17.90 -6.01
N GLU A 294 -0.73 -17.75 -4.79
CA GLU A 294 -0.37 -18.54 -3.61
C GLU A 294 -1.49 -19.53 -3.21
N MET A 295 -2.67 -19.35 -3.80
CA MET A 295 -3.84 -20.18 -3.48
C MET A 295 -3.64 -21.62 -3.96
N PRO A 296 -3.79 -22.63 -3.09
CA PRO A 296 -3.78 -24.03 -3.52
C PRO A 296 -4.88 -24.31 -4.55
N GLU A 297 -4.54 -25.03 -5.62
CA GLU A 297 -5.48 -25.34 -6.70
C GLU A 297 -6.78 -25.99 -6.19
N SER A 298 -6.68 -26.84 -5.17
CA SER A 298 -7.82 -27.53 -4.57
C SER A 298 -8.82 -26.62 -3.84
N LEU A 299 -8.43 -25.35 -3.54
CA LEU A 299 -9.27 -24.39 -2.83
C LEU A 299 -9.82 -23.28 -3.73
N ILE A 300 -9.36 -23.20 -4.98
CA ILE A 300 -9.70 -22.10 -5.90
C ILE A 300 -11.20 -22.06 -6.20
N ASP A 301 -11.82 -23.22 -6.40
CA ASP A 301 -13.22 -23.41 -6.79
C ASP A 301 -14.07 -24.08 -5.71
N GLU A 302 -13.54 -24.18 -4.48
CA GLU A 302 -14.27 -24.75 -3.35
C GLU A 302 -15.48 -23.85 -3.01
N VAL A 303 -16.65 -24.48 -2.87
CA VAL A 303 -17.92 -23.80 -2.61
C VAL A 303 -18.56 -24.31 -1.32
N ASP A 304 -19.41 -23.47 -0.72
CA ASP A 304 -20.24 -23.83 0.41
C ASP A 304 -21.53 -24.59 -0.04
N GLU A 305 -22.41 -24.88 0.92
CA GLU A 305 -23.68 -25.56 0.70
C GLU A 305 -24.68 -24.80 -0.21
N ASN A 306 -24.46 -23.48 -0.40
CA ASN A 306 -25.26 -22.61 -1.26
C ASN A 306 -24.66 -22.46 -2.66
N GLY A 307 -23.46 -23.01 -2.91
CA GLY A 307 -22.71 -22.84 -4.14
C GLY A 307 -21.88 -21.55 -4.22
N ASP A 308 -21.73 -20.82 -3.11
CA ASP A 308 -20.89 -19.63 -3.02
C ASP A 308 -19.43 -20.02 -2.76
N LEU A 309 -18.48 -19.31 -3.40
CA LEU A 309 -17.06 -19.58 -3.21
C LEU A 309 -16.65 -19.38 -1.73
N LEU A 310 -16.05 -20.43 -1.13
CA LEU A 310 -15.55 -20.36 0.25
C LEU A 310 -14.41 -19.32 0.40
N TYR A 311 -13.58 -19.18 -0.62
CA TYR A 311 -12.51 -18.18 -0.71
C TYR A 311 -12.88 -17.09 -1.72
N GLY A 312 -14.11 -16.56 -1.61
CA GLY A 312 -14.67 -15.56 -2.52
C GLY A 312 -14.40 -14.11 -2.12
N GLU A 313 -14.03 -13.83 -0.88
CA GLU A 313 -13.94 -12.47 -0.33
C GLU A 313 -12.68 -11.73 -0.79
N SER A 314 -12.81 -10.91 -1.83
CA SER A 314 -11.69 -10.20 -2.46
C SER A 314 -11.14 -9.07 -1.60
N HIS A 315 -9.80 -8.97 -1.53
CA HIS A 315 -9.10 -7.85 -0.92
C HIS A 315 -8.92 -6.71 -1.94
N ILE A 316 -9.77 -5.71 -1.87
CA ILE A 316 -9.81 -4.57 -2.80
C ILE A 316 -9.07 -3.32 -2.30
N MET A 317 -8.14 -3.47 -1.37
CA MET A 317 -7.38 -2.37 -0.75
C MET A 317 -8.27 -1.30 -0.12
N CYS A 318 -9.30 -1.72 0.58
CA CYS A 318 -10.30 -0.89 1.24
C CYS A 318 -10.26 -1.15 2.74
N ASN A 319 -9.29 -0.54 3.42
CA ASN A 319 -8.95 -0.89 4.80
C ASN A 319 -9.04 0.31 5.74
N LEU A 320 -9.64 0.09 6.90
CA LEU A 320 -9.67 1.02 8.02
C LEU A 320 -8.80 0.48 9.16
N TYR A 321 -8.01 1.35 9.75
CA TYR A 321 -7.13 1.04 10.88
C TYR A 321 -7.37 2.02 12.02
N THR A 322 -7.17 1.56 13.25
CA THR A 322 -6.92 2.50 14.36
C THR A 322 -5.49 3.01 14.28
N ILE A 323 -5.23 4.20 14.84
CA ILE A 323 -3.86 4.75 14.88
C ILE A 323 -2.89 3.82 15.63
N ASP A 324 -3.37 3.17 16.70
CA ASP A 324 -2.59 2.21 17.48
C ASP A 324 -2.21 0.96 16.66
N ALA A 325 -3.12 0.49 15.79
CA ALA A 325 -2.83 -0.62 14.88
C ALA A 325 -1.73 -0.24 13.88
N ILE A 326 -1.81 0.95 13.29
CA ILE A 326 -0.78 1.45 12.36
C ILE A 326 0.58 1.53 13.05
N GLU A 327 0.64 2.07 14.26
CA GLU A 327 1.89 2.17 15.03
C GLU A 327 2.48 0.80 15.36
N LYS A 328 1.64 -0.16 15.77
CA LYS A 328 2.08 -1.54 16.01
C LYS A 328 2.66 -2.17 14.74
N ILE A 329 1.95 -2.07 13.62
CA ILE A 329 2.39 -2.65 12.33
C ILE A 329 3.67 -1.97 11.83
N ALA A 330 3.81 -0.66 11.99
CA ALA A 330 4.99 0.09 11.56
C ALA A 330 6.29 -0.35 12.26
N ASN A 331 6.17 -0.94 13.46
CA ASN A 331 7.30 -1.45 14.23
C ASN A 331 7.59 -2.95 14.01
N VAL A 332 6.86 -3.60 13.10
CA VAL A 332 7.08 -5.01 12.74
C VAL A 332 7.66 -5.10 11.34
N ASP A 333 8.64 -5.98 11.16
CA ASP A 333 9.13 -6.30 9.82
C ASP A 333 8.12 -7.23 9.12
N LEU A 334 7.45 -6.69 8.11
CA LEU A 334 6.50 -7.46 7.30
C LEU A 334 7.26 -8.35 6.30
N PRO A 335 6.71 -9.54 5.97
CA PRO A 335 7.29 -10.38 4.94
C PRO A 335 7.20 -9.70 3.57
N TYR A 336 8.20 -9.91 2.74
CA TYR A 336 8.24 -9.42 1.37
C TYR A 336 7.85 -10.52 0.39
N HIS A 337 7.07 -10.16 -0.61
CA HIS A 337 6.79 -11.00 -1.76
C HIS A 337 7.66 -10.55 -2.95
N SER A 338 8.26 -11.50 -3.67
CA SER A 338 9.01 -11.18 -4.87
C SER A 338 8.07 -10.77 -6.01
N ALA A 339 8.48 -9.77 -6.78
CA ALA A 339 7.78 -9.37 -7.99
C ALA A 339 8.80 -9.23 -9.12
N HIS A 340 8.55 -9.91 -10.24
CA HIS A 340 9.31 -9.71 -11.47
C HIS A 340 8.89 -8.40 -12.14
N LYS A 341 9.89 -7.58 -12.53
CA LYS A 341 9.69 -6.28 -13.18
C LYS A 341 10.47 -6.19 -14.49
#